data_63da77dc24e36b6cb384c8db6a7702ab
#
_entry.id   63da77dc24e36b6cb384c8db6a7702ab
#
_cell.length_a   1.000
_cell.length_b   1.000
_cell.length_c   1.000
_cell.angle_alpha   90.00
_cell.angle_beta   90.00
_cell.angle_gamma   90.00
#
_symmetry.space_group_name_H-M   'P 1'
#
loop_
_entity.id
_entity.type
_entity.pdbx_description
1 polymer ?
#
loop_
_entity_poly.entity_id
_entity_poly.type
_entity_poly.pdbx_seq_one_letter_code
_entity_poly.pdbx_strand_id
1 'polypeptide(L)'
;MNKLLQKFGPFSIVFALVLVVVVGCATTNGMSQQGIKVTLSGDQEVPPVKTSAAGNGTIVISSDKSVSGSISTTGIVATAAHIHEGPAGKNGPVIVPLSKGPDNTWSVAPGAKLTDAQYASYLAGNLYVNVHSAAHKGGEIRAQLNPK
;
A
#
# COMPACT_ATOMS: atom_id res chain seq x y z
N MET A 1 15.10 -92.06 28.19
CA MET A 1 14.71 -90.91 28.99
C MET A 1 15.58 -89.77 28.50
N ASN A 2 15.18 -89.02 27.43
CA ASN A 2 15.91 -87.94 26.85
C ASN A 2 15.04 -86.68 26.88
N LYS A 3 15.51 -85.66 27.63
CA LYS A 3 14.89 -84.38 27.70
C LYS A 3 15.45 -83.53 26.54
N LEU A 4 14.56 -83.18 25.64
CA LEU A 4 14.86 -82.20 24.56
C LEU A 4 14.70 -80.81 25.14
N LEU A 5 15.81 -80.10 25.27
CA LEU A 5 15.79 -78.62 25.57
C LEU A 5 15.62 -77.86 24.27
N GLN A 6 14.48 -77.24 24.07
CA GLN A 6 14.29 -76.26 23.04
C GLN A 6 14.83 -74.89 23.51
N LYS A 7 15.83 -74.38 22.78
CA LYS A 7 16.37 -73.03 22.95
C LYS A 7 15.48 -72.06 22.15
N PHE A 8 14.78 -71.20 22.85
CA PHE A 8 14.15 -70.04 22.23
C PHE A 8 15.20 -68.90 22.09
N GLY A 9 15.50 -68.52 20.86
CA GLY A 9 16.34 -67.35 20.57
C GLY A 9 15.56 -66.05 20.76
N PRO A 10 16.21 -64.96 21.11
CA PRO A 10 15.56 -63.68 21.28
C PRO A 10 15.18 -63.05 19.92
N PHE A 11 13.90 -62.81 19.75
CA PHE A 11 13.35 -62.03 18.63
C PHE A 11 13.71 -60.55 18.84
N SER A 12 14.69 -60.06 18.08
CA SER A 12 15.02 -58.64 18.02
C SER A 12 13.92 -57.93 17.22
N ILE A 13 13.02 -57.23 17.89
CA ILE A 13 12.06 -56.31 17.28
C ILE A 13 12.82 -55.05 16.98
N VAL A 14 13.17 -54.83 15.70
CA VAL A 14 13.66 -53.54 15.21
C VAL A 14 12.46 -52.60 15.05
N PHE A 15 12.31 -51.67 15.99
CA PHE A 15 11.35 -50.57 15.89
C PHE A 15 11.92 -49.55 14.87
N ALA A 16 11.44 -49.64 13.65
CA ALA A 16 11.74 -48.58 12.65
C ALA A 16 10.98 -47.31 13.02
N LEU A 17 11.69 -46.32 13.56
CA LEU A 17 11.16 -44.99 13.84
C LEU A 17 10.98 -44.26 12.52
N VAL A 18 9.75 -44.23 12.00
CA VAL A 18 9.40 -43.42 10.83
C VAL A 18 9.28 -41.98 11.28
N LEU A 19 10.30 -41.17 10.98
CA LEU A 19 10.30 -39.72 11.20
C LEU A 19 9.45 -39.08 10.11
N VAL A 20 8.18 -38.77 10.42
CA VAL A 20 7.29 -37.99 9.54
C VAL A 20 7.72 -36.53 9.63
N VAL A 21 8.49 -36.07 8.65
CA VAL A 21 8.78 -34.64 8.48
C VAL A 21 7.53 -33.99 7.91
N VAL A 22 6.74 -33.33 8.75
CA VAL A 22 5.65 -32.46 8.30
C VAL A 22 6.28 -31.17 7.78
N VAL A 23 6.46 -31.09 6.47
CA VAL A 23 6.79 -29.81 5.81
C VAL A 23 5.55 -28.95 5.88
N GLY A 24 5.47 -28.11 6.90
CA GLY A 24 4.46 -27.07 7.00
C GLY A 24 4.69 -26.04 5.89
N CYS A 25 3.89 -26.07 4.83
CA CYS A 25 3.77 -24.92 3.94
C CYS A 25 3.23 -23.75 4.77
N ALA A 26 4.12 -22.86 5.19
CA ALA A 26 3.72 -21.55 5.69
C ALA A 26 3.08 -20.81 4.51
N THR A 27 1.75 -20.88 4.39
CA THR A 27 1.01 -19.94 3.55
C THR A 27 1.18 -18.58 4.20
N THR A 28 2.13 -17.79 3.70
CA THR A 28 2.14 -16.36 3.95
C THR A 28 0.84 -15.82 3.34
N ASN A 29 -0.17 -15.65 4.16
CA ASN A 29 -1.30 -14.80 3.83
C ASN A 29 -0.71 -13.40 3.62
N GLY A 30 -0.27 -13.11 2.41
CA GLY A 30 -0.03 -11.75 1.98
C GLY A 30 -1.36 -11.03 2.15
N MET A 31 -1.51 -10.28 3.23
CA MET A 31 -2.62 -9.34 3.37
C MET A 31 -2.51 -8.43 2.15
N SER A 32 -3.40 -8.64 1.18
CA SER A 32 -3.56 -7.76 0.04
C SER A 32 -3.85 -6.38 0.63
N GLN A 33 -2.86 -5.50 0.62
CA GLN A 33 -3.02 -4.12 1.07
C GLN A 33 -4.02 -3.46 0.14
N GLN A 34 -5.23 -3.28 0.63
CA GLN A 34 -6.30 -2.67 -0.15
C GLN A 34 -5.97 -1.19 -0.33
N GLY A 35 -5.66 -0.80 -1.57
CA GLY A 35 -5.36 0.58 -1.91
C GLY A 35 -6.52 1.53 -1.58
N ILE A 36 -6.16 2.77 -1.27
CA ILE A 36 -7.11 3.86 -1.03
C ILE A 36 -7.59 4.35 -2.39
N LYS A 37 -8.86 4.13 -2.70
CA LYS A 37 -9.49 4.73 -3.87
C LYS A 37 -9.70 6.22 -3.61
N VAL A 38 -9.23 7.07 -4.52
CA VAL A 38 -9.37 8.52 -4.43
C VAL A 38 -10.20 9.06 -5.58
N THR A 39 -11.03 10.06 -5.27
CA THR A 39 -11.72 10.88 -6.24
C THR A 39 -11.38 12.34 -5.94
N LEU A 40 -10.62 12.96 -6.84
CA LEU A 40 -10.16 14.33 -6.69
C LEU A 40 -11.15 15.30 -7.30
N SER A 41 -11.42 16.39 -6.58
CA SER A 41 -12.28 17.49 -7.05
C SER A 41 -11.76 18.83 -6.55
N GLY A 42 -12.18 19.92 -7.19
CA GLY A 42 -11.84 21.28 -6.78
C GLY A 42 -12.47 21.67 -5.45
N ASP A 43 -13.61 21.11 -5.09
CA ASP A 43 -14.31 21.41 -3.84
C ASP A 43 -13.53 20.96 -2.60
N GLN A 44 -12.61 20.00 -2.76
CA GLN A 44 -11.75 19.50 -1.69
C GLN A 44 -10.47 20.33 -1.52
N GLU A 45 -10.17 21.25 -2.43
CA GLU A 45 -9.00 22.13 -2.31
C GLU A 45 -9.18 23.19 -1.21
N VAL A 46 -8.05 23.78 -0.82
CA VAL A 46 -8.02 24.80 0.22
C VAL A 46 -7.23 26.02 -0.28
N PRO A 47 -7.94 27.14 -0.60
CA PRO A 47 -9.40 27.27 -0.66
C PRO A 47 -10.04 26.46 -1.79
N PRO A 48 -11.35 26.16 -1.73
CA PRO A 48 -12.04 25.44 -2.80
C PRO A 48 -11.89 26.12 -4.16
N VAL A 49 -11.71 25.32 -5.21
CA VAL A 49 -11.55 25.76 -6.60
C VAL A 49 -12.80 25.36 -7.40
N LYS A 50 -13.40 26.34 -8.09
CA LYS A 50 -14.47 26.07 -9.07
C LYS A 50 -13.83 25.65 -10.39
N THR A 51 -13.90 24.37 -10.69
CA THR A 51 -13.33 23.77 -11.90
C THR A 51 -14.18 22.59 -12.35
N SER A 52 -14.10 22.27 -13.65
CA SER A 52 -14.61 21.00 -14.20
C SER A 52 -13.55 19.90 -14.18
N ALA A 53 -12.36 20.20 -13.71
CA ALA A 53 -11.29 19.21 -13.54
C ALA A 53 -11.69 18.14 -12.53
N ALA A 54 -11.32 16.91 -12.83
CA ALA A 54 -11.56 15.77 -11.96
C ALA A 54 -10.37 14.79 -12.04
N GLY A 55 -10.23 13.97 -11.02
CA GLY A 55 -9.25 12.89 -11.01
C GLY A 55 -9.75 11.70 -10.21
N ASN A 56 -9.23 10.53 -10.56
CA ASN A 56 -9.48 9.31 -9.80
C ASN A 56 -8.27 8.38 -9.87
N GLY A 57 -8.16 7.48 -8.91
CA GLY A 57 -7.08 6.51 -8.89
C GLY A 57 -7.03 5.71 -7.61
N THR A 58 -5.87 5.10 -7.38
CA THR A 58 -5.62 4.31 -6.19
C THR A 58 -4.22 4.59 -5.69
N ILE A 59 -4.11 4.96 -4.43
CA ILE A 59 -2.83 5.10 -3.70
C ILE A 59 -2.75 3.98 -2.67
N VAL A 60 -1.61 3.32 -2.62
CA VAL A 60 -1.31 2.26 -1.65
C VAL A 60 -0.22 2.76 -0.72
N ILE A 61 -0.48 2.73 0.58
CA ILE A 61 0.51 3.02 1.62
C ILE A 61 0.57 1.79 2.51
N SER A 62 1.70 1.09 2.45
CA SER A 62 1.89 -0.20 3.12
C SER A 62 2.41 -0.05 4.55
N SER A 63 2.27 -1.11 5.35
CA SER A 63 2.78 -1.13 6.73
C SER A 63 4.31 -1.01 6.84
N ASP A 64 5.04 -1.34 5.77
CA ASP A 64 6.48 -1.09 5.64
C ASP A 64 6.79 0.36 5.21
N LYS A 65 5.75 1.22 5.16
CA LYS A 65 5.77 2.64 4.77
C LYS A 65 6.04 2.88 3.29
N SER A 66 6.09 1.84 2.46
CA SER A 66 6.17 2.00 1.01
C SER A 66 4.91 2.67 0.46
N VAL A 67 5.10 3.52 -0.56
CA VAL A 67 4.03 4.23 -1.25
C VAL A 67 4.05 3.84 -2.72
N SER A 68 2.89 3.54 -3.28
CA SER A 68 2.73 3.24 -4.71
C SER A 68 1.35 3.66 -5.19
N GLY A 69 1.12 3.53 -6.49
CA GLY A 69 -0.17 3.83 -7.08
C GLY A 69 -0.12 4.96 -8.10
N SER A 70 -1.29 5.27 -8.64
CA SER A 70 -1.44 6.29 -9.68
C SER A 70 -2.83 6.93 -9.64
N ILE A 71 -2.93 8.11 -10.23
CA ILE A 71 -4.16 8.84 -10.49
C ILE A 71 -4.23 9.21 -11.96
N SER A 72 -5.42 9.24 -12.52
CA SER A 72 -5.71 9.76 -13.85
C SER A 72 -6.54 11.04 -13.72
N THR A 73 -6.31 12.01 -14.58
CA THR A 73 -6.97 13.32 -14.52
C THR A 73 -7.68 13.64 -15.82
N THR A 74 -8.79 14.39 -15.73
CA THR A 74 -9.58 14.88 -16.87
C THR A 74 -9.93 16.36 -16.66
N GLY A 75 -10.12 17.09 -17.75
CA GLY A 75 -10.54 18.50 -17.68
C GLY A 75 -9.47 19.46 -17.15
N ILE A 76 -8.20 19.04 -17.07
CA ILE A 76 -7.09 19.82 -16.53
C ILE A 76 -5.84 19.67 -17.40
N VAL A 77 -5.13 20.77 -17.62
CA VAL A 77 -3.76 20.76 -18.12
C VAL A 77 -2.80 20.74 -16.92
N ALA A 78 -2.62 19.55 -16.37
CA ALA A 78 -1.87 19.36 -15.15
C ALA A 78 -0.37 19.59 -15.35
N THR A 79 0.25 20.35 -14.43
CA THR A 79 1.68 20.69 -14.42
C THR A 79 2.46 19.90 -13.37
N ALA A 80 1.83 19.50 -12.27
CA ALA A 80 2.42 18.70 -11.20
C ALA A 80 1.34 17.96 -10.42
N ALA A 81 1.73 16.89 -9.72
CA ALA A 81 0.88 16.18 -8.77
C ALA A 81 1.74 15.70 -7.60
N HIS A 82 1.20 15.73 -6.37
CA HIS A 82 1.95 15.40 -5.16
C HIS A 82 1.05 14.75 -4.10
N ILE A 83 1.67 13.98 -3.20
CA ILE A 83 1.11 13.70 -1.88
C ILE A 83 1.71 14.71 -0.90
N HIS A 84 0.85 15.24 -0.05
CA HIS A 84 1.17 16.23 0.96
C HIS A 84 0.81 15.72 2.35
N GLU A 85 1.43 16.31 3.38
CA GLU A 85 1.09 16.10 4.77
C GLU A 85 0.24 17.26 5.30
N GLY A 86 -1.03 17.02 5.56
CA GLY A 86 -1.99 17.99 6.08
C GLY A 86 -3.36 17.37 6.31
N PRO A 87 -4.05 17.76 7.40
CA PRO A 87 -5.42 17.31 7.65
C PRO A 87 -6.41 17.91 6.63
N ALA A 88 -7.59 17.34 6.58
CA ALA A 88 -8.67 17.89 5.75
C ALA A 88 -8.89 19.38 6.06
N GLY A 89 -9.07 20.19 5.02
CA GLY A 89 -9.28 21.63 5.15
C GLY A 89 -8.02 22.46 5.46
N LYS A 90 -6.83 21.86 5.41
CA LYS A 90 -5.55 22.59 5.56
C LYS A 90 -4.53 22.16 4.51
N ASN A 91 -3.70 23.12 4.08
CA ASN A 91 -2.56 22.86 3.23
C ASN A 91 -1.34 22.46 4.07
N GLY A 92 -0.45 21.68 3.47
CA GLY A 92 0.78 21.23 4.09
C GLY A 92 1.90 20.98 3.08
N PRO A 93 3.09 20.58 3.54
CA PRO A 93 4.27 20.38 2.69
C PRO A 93 4.09 19.18 1.76
N VAL A 94 4.77 19.21 0.62
CA VAL A 94 4.95 18.05 -0.27
C VAL A 94 5.81 17.00 0.43
N ILE A 95 5.37 15.75 0.39
CA ILE A 95 6.14 14.62 0.95
C ILE A 95 6.46 13.55 -0.11
N VAL A 96 5.61 13.37 -1.14
CA VAL A 96 5.88 12.42 -2.24
C VAL A 96 5.46 13.07 -3.56
N PRO A 97 6.41 13.32 -4.49
CA PRO A 97 6.07 13.77 -5.83
C PRO A 97 5.54 12.60 -6.68
N LEU A 98 4.64 12.91 -7.60
CA LEU A 98 4.17 11.99 -8.63
C LEU A 98 4.79 12.38 -9.98
N SER A 99 5.17 11.36 -10.75
CA SER A 99 5.72 11.53 -12.11
C SER A 99 4.60 11.48 -13.14
N LYS A 100 4.66 12.40 -14.11
CA LYS A 100 3.71 12.43 -15.22
C LYS A 100 3.97 11.27 -16.18
N GLY A 101 2.94 10.51 -16.48
CA GLY A 101 2.92 9.45 -17.48
C GLY A 101 2.09 9.84 -18.71
N PRO A 102 1.81 8.88 -19.60
CA PRO A 102 0.91 9.07 -20.74
C PRO A 102 -0.54 9.27 -20.26
N ASP A 103 -1.41 9.73 -21.15
CA ASP A 103 -2.87 9.78 -20.96
C ASP A 103 -3.31 10.50 -19.68
N ASN A 104 -2.62 11.58 -19.31
CA ASN A 104 -2.88 12.36 -18.09
C ASN A 104 -2.80 11.55 -16.81
N THR A 105 -2.00 10.49 -16.79
CA THR A 105 -1.74 9.67 -15.60
C THR A 105 -0.55 10.24 -14.82
N TRP A 106 -0.63 10.17 -13.49
CA TRP A 106 0.41 10.56 -12.55
C TRP A 106 0.67 9.40 -11.60
N SER A 107 1.92 8.96 -11.50
CA SER A 107 2.29 7.77 -10.73
C SER A 107 3.33 8.08 -9.67
N VAL A 108 3.23 7.43 -8.53
CA VAL A 108 4.28 7.43 -7.51
C VAL A 108 5.51 6.71 -8.06
N ALA A 109 6.68 7.31 -7.89
CA ALA A 109 7.93 6.70 -8.33
C ALA A 109 8.23 5.41 -7.56
N PRO A 110 8.82 4.39 -8.22
CA PRO A 110 9.25 3.17 -7.53
C PRO A 110 10.20 3.48 -6.36
N GLY A 111 10.00 2.78 -5.24
CA GLY A 111 10.84 2.94 -4.05
C GLY A 111 10.47 4.11 -3.14
N ALA A 112 9.40 4.85 -3.43
CA ALA A 112 8.91 5.89 -2.53
C ALA A 112 8.52 5.32 -1.16
N LYS A 113 8.94 5.99 -0.09
CA LYS A 113 8.64 5.60 1.31
C LYS A 113 8.33 6.82 2.15
N LEU A 114 7.42 6.65 3.10
CA LEU A 114 7.18 7.62 4.18
C LEU A 114 8.19 7.43 5.31
N THR A 115 8.49 8.50 6.01
CA THR A 115 9.13 8.44 7.33
C THR A 115 8.15 7.89 8.38
N ASP A 116 8.63 7.54 9.57
CA ASP A 116 7.77 7.09 10.67
C ASP A 116 6.74 8.16 11.07
N ALA A 117 7.15 9.43 11.11
CA ALA A 117 6.26 10.55 11.40
C ALA A 117 5.17 10.73 10.33
N GLN A 118 5.55 10.66 9.05
CA GLN A 118 4.61 10.76 7.92
C GLN A 118 3.63 9.57 7.90
N TYR A 119 4.09 8.37 8.25
CA TYR A 119 3.21 7.21 8.36
C TYR A 119 2.23 7.34 9.54
N ALA A 120 2.67 7.89 10.66
CA ALA A 120 1.76 8.22 11.77
C ALA A 120 0.72 9.27 11.35
N SER A 121 1.13 10.29 10.60
CA SER A 121 0.22 11.28 9.99
C SER A 121 -0.78 10.63 9.03
N TYR A 122 -0.34 9.65 8.22
CA TYR A 122 -1.24 8.86 7.37
C TYR A 122 -2.29 8.13 8.21
N LEU A 123 -1.88 7.42 9.25
CA LEU A 123 -2.81 6.68 10.12
C LEU A 123 -3.83 7.60 10.81
N ALA A 124 -3.46 8.87 11.03
CA ALA A 124 -4.35 9.91 11.55
C ALA A 124 -5.25 10.57 10.46
N GLY A 125 -5.15 10.12 9.18
CA GLY A 125 -5.91 10.71 8.08
C GLY A 125 -5.39 12.08 7.61
N ASN A 126 -4.14 12.41 7.92
CA ASN A 126 -3.52 13.71 7.64
C ASN A 126 -2.62 13.70 6.39
N LEU A 127 -2.93 12.89 5.39
CA LEU A 127 -2.31 12.99 4.08
C LEU A 127 -3.36 13.27 3.01
N TYR A 128 -2.95 13.99 1.96
CA TYR A 128 -3.80 14.21 0.79
C TYR A 128 -2.99 14.17 -0.51
N VAL A 129 -3.64 13.83 -1.61
CA VAL A 129 -3.09 13.96 -2.95
C VAL A 129 -3.74 15.12 -3.66
N ASN A 130 -2.96 15.95 -4.37
CA ASN A 130 -3.51 16.99 -5.23
C ASN A 130 -2.79 17.09 -6.57
N VAL A 131 -3.43 17.80 -7.50
CA VAL A 131 -2.94 18.07 -8.84
C VAL A 131 -3.00 19.57 -9.09
N HIS A 132 -1.93 20.09 -9.65
CA HIS A 132 -1.74 21.51 -9.92
C HIS A 132 -1.86 21.81 -11.42
N SER A 133 -2.25 23.04 -11.74
CA SER A 133 -2.19 23.59 -13.10
C SER A 133 -1.49 24.95 -13.09
N ALA A 134 -1.26 25.51 -14.30
CA ALA A 134 -0.71 26.86 -14.42
C ALA A 134 -1.62 27.92 -13.79
N ALA A 135 -2.94 27.73 -13.86
CA ALA A 135 -3.93 28.62 -13.27
C ALA A 135 -4.05 28.48 -11.75
N HIS A 136 -3.82 27.27 -11.24
CA HIS A 136 -3.96 26.91 -9.82
C HIS A 136 -2.67 26.26 -9.30
N LYS A 137 -1.66 27.10 -9.08
CA LYS A 137 -0.33 26.64 -8.62
C LYS A 137 -0.35 26.04 -7.21
N GLY A 138 -1.30 26.39 -6.38
CA GLY A 138 -1.50 25.83 -5.05
C GLY A 138 -2.20 24.45 -5.03
N GLY A 139 -2.85 24.10 -6.14
CA GLY A 139 -3.67 22.89 -6.34
C GLY A 139 -4.98 23.26 -7.02
N GLU A 140 -5.44 22.42 -7.95
CA GLU A 140 -6.72 22.59 -8.65
C GLU A 140 -7.74 21.53 -8.24
N ILE A 141 -7.30 20.29 -8.00
CA ILE A 141 -8.12 19.19 -7.52
C ILE A 141 -7.38 18.39 -6.44
N ARG A 142 -8.09 17.95 -5.42
CA ARG A 142 -7.56 17.29 -4.23
C ARG A 142 -8.43 16.14 -3.77
N ALA A 143 -7.82 15.15 -3.09
CA ALA A 143 -8.51 14.13 -2.29
C ALA A 143 -7.72 13.81 -1.02
N GLN A 144 -8.41 13.64 0.11
CA GLN A 144 -7.80 13.17 1.36
C GLN A 144 -7.52 11.67 1.26
N LEU A 145 -6.38 11.22 1.81
CA LEU A 145 -5.97 9.82 1.89
C LEU A 145 -6.39 9.25 3.25
N ASN A 146 -7.60 8.72 3.32
CA ASN A 146 -8.12 8.12 4.55
C ASN A 146 -7.70 6.66 4.64
N PRO A 147 -7.01 6.23 5.72
CA PRO A 147 -6.70 4.82 5.95
C PRO A 147 -8.01 4.02 6.09
N LYS A 148 -7.96 2.74 5.68
CA LYS A 148 -9.06 1.79 5.83
C LYS A 148 -8.81 0.85 7.00
#